data_56e4fa5fc28b29fbdee0dde001b74bf9
#
_entry.id   56e4fa5fc28b29fbdee0dde001b74bf9
#
_cell.length_a   1.000
_cell.length_b   1.000
_cell.length_c   1.000
_cell.angle_alpha   90.00
_cell.angle_beta   90.00
_cell.angle_gamma   90.00
#
_symmetry.space_group_name_H-M   'P 1'
#
loop_
_entity.id
_entity.type
_entity.pdbx_description
1 polymer ?
#
loop_
_entity_poly.entity_id
_entity_poly.type
_entity_poly.pdbx_seq_one_letter_code
_entity_poly.pdbx_strand_id
1 'polypeptide(L)'
;PTMAANSNEKTVAFTALTEDGTGTFTVDVANLNIKKPGMYYYTVTETPRNTAGVDYAAKSMIMVITAGYADDGEDSSLSYWAALHDSTNYNDKNSKFENTYTAGSLKVTKKVTGSLGDKDKKFNVDVTFTAPAGKTVKSTITYVNNGAESIAPDAWKLNTTTNQYEAKVTVELAHKGSVQFNNIPKDVTYIVEEQDYSREEYTATYEGDKSGTIANDVKSTTITNNKGDDNIDTGVILDNAPYILMLAVVA
;
A
#
# COMPACT_ATOMS: atom_id res chain seq x y z
N PRO A 1 43.21 1.45 -11.72
CA PRO A 1 42.60 0.21 -12.18
C PRO A 1 41.38 0.57 -13.00
N THR A 2 41.36 0.15 -14.26
CA THR A 2 40.24 0.37 -15.16
C THR A 2 39.13 -0.66 -14.79
N MET A 3 38.00 -0.19 -14.31
CA MET A 3 36.84 -1.06 -14.10
C MET A 3 36.35 -1.52 -15.47
N ALA A 4 36.30 -2.83 -15.69
CA ALA A 4 35.67 -3.39 -16.87
C ALA A 4 34.13 -3.19 -16.70
N ALA A 5 33.49 -2.51 -17.65
CA ALA A 5 32.07 -2.45 -17.72
C ALA A 5 31.54 -3.85 -18.09
N ASN A 6 31.07 -4.59 -17.11
CA ASN A 6 30.42 -5.88 -17.35
C ASN A 6 29.02 -5.84 -16.73
N SER A 7 28.01 -5.76 -17.57
CA SER A 7 26.62 -5.75 -17.17
C SER A 7 26.09 -7.17 -16.95
N ASN A 8 26.52 -7.83 -15.89
CA ASN A 8 25.85 -9.04 -15.43
C ASN A 8 24.64 -8.63 -14.56
N GLU A 9 23.55 -8.24 -15.21
CA GLU A 9 22.29 -8.01 -14.50
C GLU A 9 21.74 -9.35 -13.98
N LYS A 10 21.48 -9.40 -12.68
CA LYS A 10 20.78 -10.51 -12.02
C LYS A 10 19.49 -9.99 -11.44
N THR A 11 18.39 -10.67 -11.72
CA THR A 11 17.10 -10.30 -11.18
C THR A 11 16.76 -11.21 -10.01
N VAL A 12 16.49 -10.60 -8.85
CA VAL A 12 15.88 -11.25 -7.70
C VAL A 12 14.46 -10.72 -7.59
N ALA A 13 13.47 -11.61 -7.69
CA ALA A 13 12.06 -11.24 -7.63
C ALA A 13 11.47 -11.67 -6.30
N PHE A 14 10.76 -10.75 -5.65
CA PHE A 14 9.91 -11.01 -4.49
C PHE A 14 8.45 -10.99 -4.93
N THR A 15 7.70 -12.03 -4.58
CA THR A 15 6.28 -12.17 -4.97
C THR A 15 5.32 -11.62 -3.92
N ALA A 16 5.76 -11.48 -2.67
CA ALA A 16 4.96 -10.93 -1.58
C ALA A 16 5.64 -9.69 -0.99
N LEU A 17 4.86 -8.63 -0.72
CA LEU A 17 5.31 -7.39 -0.07
C LEU A 17 4.71 -7.24 1.34
N THR A 18 4.32 -8.35 1.97
CA THR A 18 3.76 -8.39 3.34
C THR A 18 4.71 -9.00 4.35
N GLU A 19 5.80 -9.59 3.88
CA GLU A 19 6.78 -10.30 4.71
C GLU A 19 8.21 -9.93 4.32
N ASP A 20 9.11 -9.98 5.28
CA ASP A 20 10.53 -9.85 5.04
C ASP A 20 11.04 -11.04 4.20
N GLY A 21 11.76 -10.73 3.16
CA GLY A 21 12.31 -11.74 2.27
C GLY A 21 13.75 -11.45 1.92
N THR A 22 14.54 -12.50 1.71
CA THR A 22 15.92 -12.41 1.26
C THR A 22 16.11 -13.17 -0.03
N GLY A 23 16.58 -12.48 -1.06
CA GLY A 23 17.02 -13.11 -2.30
C GLY A 23 18.55 -13.05 -2.41
N THR A 24 19.13 -14.05 -3.03
CA THR A 24 20.57 -14.10 -3.26
C THR A 24 20.89 -14.10 -4.75
N PHE A 25 22.00 -13.50 -5.12
CA PHE A 25 22.56 -13.64 -6.46
C PHE A 25 24.01 -14.09 -6.35
N THR A 26 24.49 -14.83 -7.34
CA THR A 26 25.86 -15.31 -7.41
C THR A 26 26.56 -14.66 -8.58
N VAL A 27 27.76 -14.14 -8.33
CA VAL A 27 28.66 -13.67 -9.38
C VAL A 27 29.64 -14.80 -9.69
N ASP A 28 29.58 -15.31 -10.91
CA ASP A 28 30.55 -16.27 -11.38
C ASP A 28 31.83 -15.54 -11.81
N VAL A 29 32.91 -15.75 -11.06
CA VAL A 29 34.22 -15.10 -11.29
C VAL A 29 34.78 -15.49 -12.66
N ALA A 30 34.48 -16.67 -13.19
CA ALA A 30 34.95 -17.10 -14.51
C ALA A 30 34.44 -16.16 -15.62
N ASN A 31 33.25 -15.58 -15.47
CA ASN A 31 32.71 -14.63 -16.42
C ASN A 31 33.36 -13.23 -16.37
N LEU A 32 34.18 -12.97 -15.38
CA LEU A 32 34.92 -11.69 -15.24
C LEU A 32 36.25 -11.69 -16.02
N ASN A 33 36.62 -12.82 -16.62
CA ASN A 33 37.79 -12.97 -17.47
C ASN A 33 39.12 -12.51 -16.79
N ILE A 34 39.23 -12.79 -15.50
CA ILE A 34 40.46 -12.54 -14.73
C ILE A 34 41.49 -13.62 -15.05
N LYS A 35 42.64 -13.24 -15.65
CA LYS A 35 43.66 -14.17 -16.14
C LYS A 35 45.03 -13.99 -15.47
N LYS A 36 45.17 -13.04 -14.56
CA LYS A 36 46.43 -12.73 -13.90
C LYS A 36 46.20 -12.51 -12.41
N PRO A 37 47.21 -12.81 -11.57
CA PRO A 37 47.16 -12.41 -10.17
C PRO A 37 47.01 -10.90 -10.03
N GLY A 38 46.25 -10.47 -9.00
CA GLY A 38 46.03 -9.06 -8.73
C GLY A 38 44.75 -8.81 -7.95
N MET A 39 44.51 -7.54 -7.67
CA MET A 39 43.25 -7.08 -7.06
C MET A 39 42.43 -6.39 -8.12
N TYR A 40 41.15 -6.80 -8.21
CA TYR A 40 40.19 -6.32 -9.19
C TYR A 40 39.00 -5.72 -8.47
N TYR A 41 38.54 -4.56 -8.92
CA TYR A 41 37.51 -3.79 -8.27
C TYR A 41 36.30 -3.65 -9.23
N TYR A 42 35.13 -3.98 -8.75
CA TYR A 42 33.87 -3.87 -9.50
C TYR A 42 32.87 -3.09 -8.68
N THR A 43 32.14 -2.18 -9.33
CA THR A 43 30.99 -1.53 -8.71
C THR A 43 29.78 -2.44 -8.85
N VAL A 44 29.09 -2.68 -7.74
CA VAL A 44 27.84 -3.42 -7.70
C VAL A 44 26.74 -2.44 -7.28
N THR A 45 25.73 -2.31 -8.12
CA THR A 45 24.60 -1.41 -7.89
C THR A 45 23.30 -2.19 -8.02
N GLU A 46 22.30 -1.83 -7.22
CA GLU A 46 20.94 -2.23 -7.47
C GLU A 46 20.32 -1.29 -8.50
N THR A 47 19.55 -1.84 -9.45
CA THR A 47 18.72 -1.05 -10.36
C THR A 47 17.34 -0.88 -9.73
N PRO A 48 17.01 0.30 -9.21
CA PRO A 48 15.71 0.53 -8.57
C PRO A 48 14.57 0.28 -9.55
N ARG A 49 13.50 -0.31 -9.07
CA ARG A 49 12.24 -0.42 -9.80
C ARG A 49 11.24 0.62 -9.29
N ASN A 50 10.17 0.83 -10.03
CA ASN A 50 9.15 1.81 -9.71
C ASN A 50 7.98 1.17 -8.95
N THR A 51 8.24 0.41 -7.88
CA THR A 51 7.16 -0.20 -7.08
C THR A 51 6.67 0.77 -6.00
N ALA A 52 5.37 0.98 -5.93
CA ALA A 52 4.74 1.83 -4.92
C ALA A 52 4.99 1.27 -3.51
N GLY A 53 5.25 2.16 -2.55
CA GLY A 53 5.54 1.81 -1.17
C GLY A 53 6.96 1.26 -0.92
N VAL A 54 7.78 1.08 -1.96
CA VAL A 54 9.15 0.55 -1.82
C VAL A 54 10.16 1.68 -1.89
N ASP A 55 10.94 1.81 -0.83
CA ASP A 55 12.15 2.63 -0.77
C ASP A 55 13.35 1.73 -1.09
N TYR A 56 13.96 1.94 -2.27
CA TYR A 56 15.09 1.14 -2.75
C TYR A 56 16.41 1.63 -2.18
N ALA A 57 17.33 0.70 -1.94
CA ALA A 57 18.67 1.04 -1.47
C ALA A 57 19.42 1.86 -2.51
N ALA A 58 19.57 3.17 -2.24
CA ALA A 58 20.27 4.11 -3.13
C ALA A 58 21.79 4.08 -2.87
N LYS A 59 22.36 2.88 -2.76
CA LYS A 59 23.81 2.72 -2.50
C LYS A 59 24.46 1.88 -3.58
N SER A 60 25.78 2.06 -3.73
CA SER A 60 26.63 1.15 -4.48
C SER A 60 27.59 0.45 -3.53
N MET A 61 28.05 -0.71 -3.92
CA MET A 61 29.09 -1.47 -3.22
C MET A 61 30.29 -1.66 -4.13
N ILE A 62 31.43 -1.92 -3.54
CA ILE A 62 32.64 -2.29 -4.25
C ILE A 62 32.91 -3.76 -3.97
N MET A 63 32.84 -4.57 -5.01
CA MET A 63 33.30 -5.96 -4.95
C MET A 63 34.80 -5.99 -5.27
N VAL A 64 35.56 -6.47 -4.31
CA VAL A 64 37.01 -6.69 -4.47
C VAL A 64 37.25 -8.17 -4.70
N ILE A 65 37.90 -8.50 -5.81
CA ILE A 65 38.32 -9.86 -6.09
C ILE A 65 39.85 -9.86 -6.06
N THR A 66 40.41 -10.68 -5.17
CA THR A 66 41.83 -10.96 -5.12
C THR A 66 42.07 -12.28 -5.84
N ALA A 67 42.85 -12.24 -6.91
CA ALA A 67 43.31 -13.43 -7.63
C ALA A 67 44.77 -13.72 -7.29
N GLY A 68 45.05 -14.93 -6.95
CA GLY A 68 46.41 -15.41 -6.69
C GLY A 68 46.64 -16.81 -7.26
N TYR A 69 47.86 -17.27 -7.40
CA TYR A 69 48.11 -18.65 -7.76
C TYR A 69 47.69 -19.58 -6.62
N ALA A 70 47.10 -20.73 -6.98
CA ALA A 70 46.60 -21.69 -6.03
C ALA A 70 47.70 -22.37 -5.19
N ASP A 71 48.88 -22.57 -5.81
CA ASP A 71 50.04 -23.15 -5.20
C ASP A 71 51.31 -22.45 -5.69
N ASP A 72 52.38 -22.55 -4.91
CA ASP A 72 53.72 -22.05 -5.25
C ASP A 72 54.41 -22.87 -6.37
N GLY A 73 53.71 -23.85 -6.94
CA GLY A 73 54.22 -24.83 -7.89
C GLY A 73 53.80 -24.59 -9.34
N GLU A 74 54.13 -25.56 -10.18
CA GLU A 74 54.06 -25.49 -11.65
C GLU A 74 52.66 -25.36 -12.28
N ASP A 75 51.58 -25.40 -11.49
CA ASP A 75 50.22 -25.23 -11.98
C ASP A 75 49.77 -23.78 -11.92
N SER A 76 49.57 -23.15 -13.07
CA SER A 76 49.20 -21.74 -13.22
C SER A 76 47.74 -21.46 -13.00
N SER A 77 47.03 -22.29 -12.28
CA SER A 77 45.60 -22.05 -11.93
C SER A 77 45.46 -20.91 -10.92
N LEU A 78 44.46 -20.07 -11.13
CA LEU A 78 44.16 -18.96 -10.23
C LEU A 78 43.09 -19.36 -9.20
N SER A 79 43.40 -19.04 -7.95
CA SER A 79 42.41 -19.04 -6.86
C SER A 79 41.87 -17.64 -6.64
N TYR A 80 40.64 -17.53 -6.21
CA TYR A 80 39.91 -16.26 -6.07
C TYR A 80 39.31 -16.11 -4.68
N TRP A 81 39.48 -14.94 -4.11
CA TRP A 81 38.79 -14.50 -2.90
C TRP A 81 38.01 -13.24 -3.23
N ALA A 82 36.74 -13.18 -2.83
CA ALA A 82 35.88 -12.03 -3.07
C ALA A 82 35.38 -11.46 -1.75
N ALA A 83 35.29 -10.14 -1.66
CA ALA A 83 34.65 -9.41 -0.57
C ALA A 83 33.84 -8.25 -1.14
N LEU A 84 32.70 -7.99 -0.55
CA LEU A 84 31.85 -6.84 -0.86
C LEU A 84 31.99 -5.80 0.24
N HIS A 85 32.25 -4.56 -0.13
CA HIS A 85 32.45 -3.43 0.75
C HIS A 85 31.44 -2.33 0.45
N ASP A 86 31.06 -1.57 1.46
CA ASP A 86 30.31 -0.33 1.24
C ASP A 86 31.17 0.67 0.46
N SER A 87 30.59 1.36 -0.53
CA SER A 87 31.34 2.30 -1.37
C SER A 87 31.78 3.56 -0.62
N THR A 88 31.12 3.88 0.48
CA THR A 88 31.43 5.05 1.33
C THR A 88 32.37 4.73 2.46
N ASN A 89 32.41 3.47 2.90
CA ASN A 89 33.31 3.01 3.95
C ASN A 89 33.91 1.65 3.55
N TYR A 90 35.09 1.67 2.96
CA TYR A 90 35.79 0.50 2.49
C TYR A 90 36.14 -0.54 3.58
N ASN A 91 36.15 -0.13 4.84
CA ASN A 91 36.41 -1.03 5.96
C ASN A 91 35.14 -1.83 6.36
N ASP A 92 33.96 -1.38 5.95
CA ASP A 92 32.71 -2.08 6.23
C ASP A 92 32.43 -3.11 5.14
N LYS A 93 32.56 -4.37 5.47
CA LYS A 93 32.08 -5.46 4.64
C LYS A 93 30.56 -5.47 4.69
N ASN A 94 29.95 -5.22 3.55
CA ASN A 94 28.50 -5.23 3.41
C ASN A 94 28.14 -6.10 2.19
N SER A 95 27.28 -7.07 2.39
CA SER A 95 26.93 -8.06 1.36
C SER A 95 25.48 -7.96 0.91
N LYS A 96 24.75 -6.91 1.30
CA LYS A 96 23.31 -6.83 0.99
C LYS A 96 22.84 -5.41 0.64
N PHE A 97 21.88 -5.36 -0.29
CA PHE A 97 21.00 -4.22 -0.49
C PHE A 97 19.73 -4.46 0.33
N GLU A 98 19.31 -3.45 1.07
CA GLU A 98 18.09 -3.51 1.89
C GLU A 98 17.07 -2.53 1.32
N ASN A 99 15.94 -3.08 0.87
CA ASN A 99 14.80 -2.31 0.40
C ASN A 99 13.71 -2.38 1.46
N THR A 100 13.05 -1.26 1.69
CA THR A 100 12.00 -1.18 2.71
C THR A 100 10.66 -0.98 2.02
N TYR A 101 9.69 -1.86 2.30
CA TYR A 101 8.30 -1.67 1.91
C TYR A 101 7.54 -1.03 3.07
N THR A 102 6.80 0.03 2.76
CA THR A 102 5.97 0.75 3.71
C THR A 102 4.54 0.77 3.22
N ALA A 103 3.61 0.42 4.10
CA ALA A 103 2.18 0.45 3.83
C ALA A 103 1.44 1.04 5.03
N GLY A 104 0.23 1.52 4.79
CA GLY A 104 -0.70 1.99 5.80
C GLY A 104 -2.08 1.38 5.65
N SER A 105 -3.05 1.94 6.36
CA SER A 105 -4.43 1.46 6.40
C SER A 105 -5.41 2.62 6.30
N LEU A 106 -6.63 2.33 5.84
CA LEU A 106 -7.76 3.25 5.84
C LEU A 106 -8.96 2.60 6.53
N LYS A 107 -9.52 3.27 7.54
CA LYS A 107 -10.76 2.86 8.20
C LYS A 107 -11.91 3.80 7.81
N VAL A 108 -13.01 3.22 7.35
CA VAL A 108 -14.26 3.94 7.07
C VAL A 108 -15.34 3.45 8.03
N THR A 109 -16.01 4.38 8.72
CA THR A 109 -17.06 4.09 9.70
C THR A 109 -18.37 4.73 9.23
N LYS A 110 -19.48 4.04 9.48
CA LYS A 110 -20.81 4.52 9.13
C LYS A 110 -21.61 4.90 10.37
N LYS A 111 -22.29 6.05 10.30
CA LYS A 111 -23.24 6.54 11.30
C LYS A 111 -24.54 6.95 10.60
N VAL A 112 -25.69 6.63 11.22
CA VAL A 112 -27.01 7.10 10.78
C VAL A 112 -27.65 7.83 11.93
N THR A 113 -28.17 9.03 11.68
CA THR A 113 -28.79 9.93 12.65
C THR A 113 -30.15 10.44 12.14
N GLY A 114 -30.79 11.21 12.98
CA GLY A 114 -32.13 11.77 12.71
C GLY A 114 -33.29 10.83 13.08
N SER A 115 -34.41 11.43 13.34
CA SER A 115 -35.63 10.73 13.84
C SER A 115 -36.20 9.72 12.82
N LEU A 116 -35.92 9.91 11.53
CA LEU A 116 -36.35 9.04 10.44
C LEU A 116 -35.18 8.20 9.85
N GLY A 117 -34.04 8.24 10.47
CA GLY A 117 -32.86 7.50 10.01
C GLY A 117 -32.97 6.00 10.27
N ASP A 118 -33.07 5.21 9.21
CA ASP A 118 -33.09 3.75 9.28
C ASP A 118 -31.68 3.21 9.56
N LYS A 119 -31.49 2.65 10.74
CA LYS A 119 -30.19 2.14 11.21
C LYS A 119 -29.82 0.77 10.61
N ASP A 120 -30.78 0.05 10.09
CA ASP A 120 -30.56 -1.25 9.46
C ASP A 120 -30.28 -1.12 7.96
N LYS A 121 -30.59 0.06 7.38
CA LYS A 121 -30.30 0.35 5.98
C LYS A 121 -28.82 0.28 5.71
N LYS A 122 -28.47 -0.42 4.64
CA LYS A 122 -27.10 -0.48 4.10
C LYS A 122 -26.89 0.62 3.07
N PHE A 123 -25.74 1.25 3.15
CA PHE A 123 -25.29 2.32 2.26
C PHE A 123 -24.06 1.84 1.51
N ASN A 124 -24.05 2.00 0.20
CA ASN A 124 -22.91 1.68 -0.62
C ASN A 124 -21.86 2.79 -0.52
N VAL A 125 -20.66 2.40 -0.19
CA VAL A 125 -19.50 3.29 -0.10
C VAL A 125 -18.44 2.80 -1.09
N ASP A 126 -18.09 3.67 -2.00
CA ASP A 126 -16.99 3.48 -2.95
C ASP A 126 -15.70 4.03 -2.37
N VAL A 127 -14.66 3.21 -2.36
CA VAL A 127 -13.31 3.62 -1.99
C VAL A 127 -12.40 3.40 -3.19
N THR A 128 -11.80 4.49 -3.65
CA THR A 128 -10.86 4.47 -4.78
C THR A 128 -9.47 4.76 -4.27
N PHE A 129 -8.52 3.91 -4.59
CA PHE A 129 -7.10 4.09 -4.34
C PHE A 129 -6.38 4.35 -5.66
N THR A 130 -5.46 5.32 -5.68
CA THR A 130 -4.69 5.67 -6.87
C THR A 130 -3.21 5.70 -6.53
N ALA A 131 -2.43 4.89 -7.22
CA ALA A 131 -0.98 4.86 -7.07
C ALA A 131 -0.32 6.10 -7.70
N PRO A 132 0.84 6.53 -7.19
CA PRO A 132 1.59 7.62 -7.82
C PRO A 132 1.90 7.33 -9.30
N ALA A 133 1.94 8.38 -10.11
CA ALA A 133 2.22 8.26 -11.54
C ALA A 133 3.55 7.55 -11.80
N GLY A 134 3.57 6.62 -12.76
CA GLY A 134 4.74 5.84 -13.13
C GLY A 134 5.15 4.75 -12.14
N LYS A 135 4.40 4.56 -11.04
CA LYS A 135 4.62 3.46 -10.09
C LYS A 135 3.79 2.24 -10.46
N THR A 136 4.39 1.06 -10.34
CA THR A 136 3.67 -0.23 -10.40
C THR A 136 3.22 -0.63 -9.00
N VAL A 137 2.15 -1.39 -8.89
CA VAL A 137 1.68 -1.93 -7.61
C VAL A 137 1.82 -3.45 -7.61
N LYS A 138 2.39 -3.98 -6.52
CA LYS A 138 2.59 -5.42 -6.29
C LYS A 138 1.84 -5.94 -5.06
N SER A 139 1.40 -5.03 -4.19
CA SER A 139 0.63 -5.38 -3.00
C SER A 139 -0.79 -5.77 -3.34
N THR A 140 -1.37 -6.61 -2.50
CA THR A 140 -2.80 -6.90 -2.50
C THR A 140 -3.45 -6.14 -1.34
N ILE A 141 -4.48 -5.35 -1.63
CA ILE A 141 -5.29 -4.71 -0.58
C ILE A 141 -6.19 -5.79 0.03
N THR A 142 -6.09 -5.96 1.34
CA THR A 142 -7.06 -6.73 2.11
C THR A 142 -7.99 -5.79 2.86
N TYR A 143 -9.20 -6.23 3.17
CA TYR A 143 -10.11 -5.44 4.00
C TYR A 143 -10.91 -6.31 4.95
N VAL A 144 -11.22 -5.73 6.12
CA VAL A 144 -12.10 -6.32 7.13
C VAL A 144 -13.37 -5.51 7.15
N ASN A 145 -14.49 -6.12 6.74
CA ASN A 145 -15.82 -5.49 6.74
C ASN A 145 -16.67 -6.14 7.84
N ASN A 146 -17.04 -5.34 8.84
CA ASN A 146 -17.85 -5.80 9.99
C ASN A 146 -17.28 -7.07 10.65
N GLY A 147 -15.94 -7.17 10.74
CA GLY A 147 -15.25 -8.29 11.36
C GLY A 147 -14.97 -9.48 10.43
N ALA A 148 -15.47 -9.47 9.19
CA ALA A 148 -15.15 -10.48 8.18
C ALA A 148 -14.00 -10.01 7.30
N GLU A 149 -12.94 -10.80 7.20
CA GLU A 149 -11.79 -10.52 6.34
C GLU A 149 -12.09 -10.92 4.89
N SER A 150 -11.66 -10.10 3.97
CA SER A 150 -11.77 -10.31 2.53
C SER A 150 -10.53 -9.76 1.81
N ILE A 151 -10.22 -10.35 0.68
CA ILE A 151 -9.21 -9.82 -0.24
C ILE A 151 -9.96 -9.02 -1.31
N ALA A 152 -9.46 -7.84 -1.65
CA ALA A 152 -9.95 -7.09 -2.80
C ALA A 152 -9.37 -7.72 -4.07
N PRO A 153 -10.08 -8.62 -4.76
CA PRO A 153 -9.55 -9.32 -5.91
C PRO A 153 -9.37 -8.33 -7.06
N ASP A 154 -8.29 -8.47 -7.82
CA ASP A 154 -8.00 -7.66 -9.00
C ASP A 154 -8.16 -6.14 -8.79
N ALA A 155 -7.87 -5.68 -7.57
CA ALA A 155 -8.13 -4.31 -7.19
C ALA A 155 -7.37 -3.31 -8.08
N TRP A 156 -6.10 -3.58 -8.38
CA TRP A 156 -5.26 -2.66 -9.12
C TRP A 156 -5.38 -2.84 -10.64
N LYS A 157 -5.92 -1.83 -11.31
CA LYS A 157 -6.03 -1.77 -12.78
C LYS A 157 -5.31 -0.53 -13.29
N LEU A 158 -4.60 -0.67 -14.40
CA LEU A 158 -3.98 0.48 -15.06
C LEU A 158 -5.07 1.33 -15.73
N ASN A 159 -5.23 2.55 -15.27
CA ASN A 159 -5.99 3.57 -15.98
C ASN A 159 -5.12 4.12 -17.13
N THR A 160 -5.45 3.78 -18.35
CA THR A 160 -4.66 4.14 -19.54
C THR A 160 -4.71 5.63 -19.88
N THR A 161 -5.68 6.36 -19.35
CA THR A 161 -5.80 7.81 -19.54
C THR A 161 -4.83 8.58 -18.65
N THR A 162 -4.74 8.18 -17.37
CA THR A 162 -3.87 8.83 -16.36
C THR A 162 -2.49 8.17 -16.26
N ASN A 163 -2.33 6.97 -16.82
CA ASN A 163 -1.17 6.10 -16.67
C ASN A 163 -0.83 5.82 -15.20
N GLN A 164 -1.88 5.65 -14.39
CA GLN A 164 -1.78 5.32 -12.96
C GLN A 164 -2.54 4.03 -12.67
N TYR A 165 -2.05 3.26 -11.70
CA TYR A 165 -2.81 2.11 -11.19
C TYR A 165 -3.87 2.60 -10.22
N GLU A 166 -5.09 2.12 -10.40
CA GLU A 166 -6.25 2.41 -9.57
C GLU A 166 -6.87 1.11 -9.04
N ALA A 167 -7.35 1.17 -7.80
CA ALA A 167 -8.14 0.10 -7.21
C ALA A 167 -9.44 0.70 -6.67
N LYS A 168 -10.58 0.15 -7.07
CA LYS A 168 -11.90 0.57 -6.58
C LYS A 168 -12.58 -0.59 -5.87
N VAL A 169 -13.04 -0.32 -4.64
CA VAL A 169 -13.77 -1.28 -3.82
C VAL A 169 -15.08 -0.64 -3.37
N THR A 170 -16.20 -1.32 -3.60
CA THR A 170 -17.50 -0.91 -3.08
C THR A 170 -17.85 -1.80 -1.89
N VAL A 171 -18.21 -1.19 -0.76
CA VAL A 171 -18.65 -1.88 0.44
C VAL A 171 -20.02 -1.39 0.90
N GLU A 172 -20.80 -2.29 1.51
CA GLU A 172 -22.08 -1.94 2.15
C GLU A 172 -21.87 -1.76 3.65
N LEU A 173 -22.26 -0.61 4.19
CA LEU A 173 -22.15 -0.28 5.60
C LEU A 173 -23.51 0.18 6.16
N ALA A 174 -23.95 -0.43 7.25
CA ALA A 174 -25.08 0.03 8.06
C ALA A 174 -24.59 0.88 9.25
N HIS A 175 -25.50 1.42 10.04
CA HIS A 175 -25.17 2.17 11.26
C HIS A 175 -24.23 1.38 12.19
N LYS A 176 -23.14 2.02 12.63
CA LYS A 176 -22.02 1.45 13.41
C LYS A 176 -21.18 0.43 12.65
N GLY A 177 -21.50 0.13 11.39
CA GLY A 177 -20.64 -0.68 10.54
C GLY A 177 -19.32 0.04 10.22
N SER A 178 -18.28 -0.74 9.99
CA SER A 178 -16.98 -0.22 9.56
C SER A 178 -16.28 -1.18 8.63
N VAL A 179 -15.45 -0.64 7.76
CA VAL A 179 -14.49 -1.39 6.95
C VAL A 179 -13.10 -0.83 7.21
N GLN A 180 -12.11 -1.71 7.28
CA GLN A 180 -10.71 -1.33 7.33
C GLN A 180 -9.96 -1.97 6.18
N PHE A 181 -9.34 -1.15 5.35
CA PHE A 181 -8.45 -1.55 4.26
C PHE A 181 -7.02 -1.54 4.78
N ASN A 182 -6.28 -2.60 4.50
CA ASN A 182 -4.91 -2.82 4.97
C ASN A 182 -3.96 -3.03 3.79
N ASN A 183 -2.67 -2.94 4.07
CA ASN A 183 -1.60 -3.16 3.10
C ASN A 183 -1.68 -2.24 1.87
N ILE A 184 -2.07 -0.99 2.09
CA ILE A 184 -2.11 0.03 1.05
C ILE A 184 -0.72 0.66 0.99
N PRO A 185 -0.01 0.62 -0.16
CA PRO A 185 1.33 1.16 -0.25
C PRO A 185 1.40 2.64 0.13
N LYS A 186 2.49 3.03 0.77
CA LYS A 186 2.81 4.44 1.03
C LYS A 186 2.73 5.25 -0.27
N ASP A 187 2.32 6.52 -0.16
CA ASP A 187 2.13 7.49 -1.23
C ASP A 187 0.94 7.21 -2.17
N VAL A 188 0.19 6.14 -1.97
CA VAL A 188 -1.10 5.94 -2.62
C VAL A 188 -2.10 6.97 -2.09
N THR A 189 -2.82 7.62 -2.98
CA THR A 189 -3.94 8.49 -2.62
C THR A 189 -5.24 7.70 -2.54
N TYR A 190 -6.18 8.18 -1.73
CA TYR A 190 -7.51 7.57 -1.62
C TYR A 190 -8.61 8.62 -1.66
N ILE A 191 -9.79 8.19 -2.10
CA ILE A 191 -11.04 8.94 -2.04
C ILE A 191 -12.12 7.99 -1.53
N VAL A 192 -12.93 8.47 -0.56
CA VAL A 192 -14.09 7.76 0.00
C VAL A 192 -15.36 8.49 -0.43
N GLU A 193 -16.25 7.83 -1.14
CA GLU A 193 -17.49 8.41 -1.63
C GLU A 193 -18.67 7.47 -1.36
N GLU A 194 -19.67 7.98 -0.67
CA GLU A 194 -20.95 7.28 -0.56
C GLU A 194 -21.80 7.56 -1.80
N GLN A 195 -22.54 6.57 -2.26
CA GLN A 195 -23.52 6.77 -3.32
C GLN A 195 -24.60 7.77 -2.85
N ASP A 196 -25.22 8.47 -3.81
CA ASP A 196 -26.21 9.50 -3.53
C ASP A 196 -27.53 8.89 -3.03
N TYR A 197 -27.90 9.21 -1.79
CA TYR A 197 -29.17 8.85 -1.16
C TYR A 197 -30.05 10.08 -0.88
N SER A 198 -29.83 11.21 -1.52
CA SER A 198 -30.62 12.45 -1.37
C SER A 198 -32.08 12.28 -1.78
N ARG A 199 -32.37 11.41 -2.76
CA ARG A 199 -33.75 11.07 -3.15
C ARG A 199 -34.53 10.30 -2.08
N GLU A 200 -33.82 9.70 -1.14
CA GLU A 200 -34.38 9.04 0.03
C GLU A 200 -34.31 9.96 1.27
N GLU A 201 -34.07 11.25 1.06
CA GLU A 201 -34.02 12.31 2.08
C GLU A 201 -32.86 12.17 3.08
N TYR A 202 -31.79 11.44 2.72
CA TYR A 202 -30.58 11.41 3.53
C TYR A 202 -29.61 12.54 3.12
N THR A 203 -29.05 13.18 4.13
CA THR A 203 -27.93 14.12 3.97
C THR A 203 -26.67 13.48 4.52
N ALA A 204 -25.67 13.30 3.65
CA ALA A 204 -24.39 12.72 4.03
C ALA A 204 -23.37 13.80 4.43
N THR A 205 -22.68 13.59 5.54
CA THR A 205 -21.55 14.41 6.00
C THR A 205 -20.36 13.52 6.31
N TYR A 206 -19.16 14.09 6.20
CA TYR A 206 -17.89 13.38 6.43
C TYR A 206 -17.15 14.05 7.58
N GLU A 207 -16.67 13.25 8.51
CA GLU A 207 -15.77 13.64 9.59
C GLU A 207 -14.44 12.91 9.40
N GLY A 208 -13.32 13.61 9.49
CA GLY A 208 -12.01 13.14 9.09
C GLY A 208 -11.73 13.34 7.60
N ASP A 209 -10.75 12.66 7.08
CA ASP A 209 -10.28 12.88 5.71
C ASP A 209 -11.07 12.04 4.70
N LYS A 210 -12.00 12.70 3.98
CA LYS A 210 -12.71 12.07 2.84
C LYS A 210 -11.72 11.61 1.75
N SER A 211 -10.59 12.29 1.61
CA SER A 211 -9.51 11.95 0.69
C SER A 211 -8.17 12.29 1.32
N GLY A 212 -7.12 11.59 0.90
CA GLY A 212 -5.79 11.83 1.43
C GLY A 212 -4.74 10.94 0.81
N THR A 213 -3.56 10.93 1.43
CA THR A 213 -2.42 10.10 1.03
C THR A 213 -2.06 9.15 2.15
N ILE A 214 -1.83 7.90 1.80
CA ILE A 214 -1.41 6.86 2.74
C ILE A 214 0.06 7.07 3.12
N ALA A 215 0.32 6.98 4.43
CA ALA A 215 1.65 6.93 5.00
C ALA A 215 1.80 5.62 5.82
N ASN A 216 2.72 5.58 6.77
CA ASN A 216 2.81 4.46 7.71
C ASN A 216 1.89 4.69 8.93
N ASP A 217 0.60 4.87 8.66
CA ASP A 217 -0.40 5.18 9.68
C ASP A 217 -1.77 4.59 9.30
N VAL A 218 -2.75 4.80 10.18
CA VAL A 218 -4.16 4.48 9.92
C VAL A 218 -4.90 5.78 9.65
N LYS A 219 -5.33 5.99 8.41
CA LYS A 219 -6.26 7.04 8.05
C LYS A 219 -7.68 6.64 8.45
N SER A 220 -8.52 7.62 8.76
CA SER A 220 -9.91 7.34 9.14
C SER A 220 -10.89 8.40 8.65
N THR A 221 -12.07 7.96 8.24
CA THR A 221 -13.21 8.82 7.95
C THR A 221 -14.49 8.21 8.49
N THR A 222 -15.41 9.06 8.96
CA THR A 222 -16.75 8.67 9.38
C THR A 222 -17.76 9.33 8.46
N ILE A 223 -18.65 8.53 7.86
CA ILE A 223 -19.75 9.00 7.04
C ILE A 223 -21.00 9.00 7.92
N THR A 224 -21.62 10.16 8.09
CA THR A 224 -22.87 10.30 8.82
C THR A 224 -24.01 10.64 7.86
N ASN A 225 -25.04 9.78 7.80
CA ASN A 225 -26.28 10.07 7.08
C ASN A 225 -27.34 10.51 8.09
N ASN A 226 -27.85 11.70 7.90
CA ASN A 226 -28.96 12.24 8.67
C ASN A 226 -30.25 12.20 7.85
N LYS A 227 -31.34 11.73 8.46
CA LYS A 227 -32.70 11.80 7.89
C LYS A 227 -33.68 12.24 8.94
N GLY A 228 -34.40 13.36 8.66
CA GLY A 228 -35.32 13.99 9.59
C GLY A 228 -34.61 14.83 10.65
N ASP A 229 -35.33 15.56 11.44
CA ASP A 229 -34.82 16.35 12.55
C ASP A 229 -34.37 15.46 13.72
N ASP A 230 -33.29 15.82 14.40
CA ASP A 230 -32.82 15.08 15.57
C ASP A 230 -33.78 15.20 16.77
N ASN A 231 -34.66 16.19 16.75
CA ASN A 231 -35.72 16.39 17.71
C ASN A 231 -37.06 16.16 17.05
N ILE A 232 -37.83 15.21 17.58
CA ILE A 232 -39.26 15.13 17.28
C ILE A 232 -39.90 16.35 17.96
N ASP A 233 -40.45 17.26 17.17
CA ASP A 233 -41.29 18.33 17.74
C ASP A 233 -42.53 17.73 18.32
N THR A 234 -42.46 17.39 19.61
CA THR A 234 -43.57 16.81 20.35
C THR A 234 -44.72 17.83 20.53
N GLY A 235 -44.48 19.12 20.27
CA GLY A 235 -45.47 20.16 20.31
C GLY A 235 -46.58 19.96 19.26
N VAL A 236 -46.21 19.52 18.06
CA VAL A 236 -47.20 19.25 16.98
C VAL A 236 -48.11 18.07 17.32
N ILE A 237 -47.59 17.06 17.99
CA ILE A 237 -48.37 15.90 18.42
C ILE A 237 -49.32 16.30 19.55
N LEU A 238 -48.88 17.15 20.49
CA LEU A 238 -49.71 17.65 21.57
C LEU A 238 -50.77 18.63 21.10
N ASP A 239 -50.49 19.47 20.10
CA ASP A 239 -51.48 20.39 19.51
C ASP A 239 -52.60 19.65 18.78
N ASN A 240 -52.35 18.47 18.25
CA ASN A 240 -53.38 17.65 17.59
C ASN A 240 -54.07 16.65 18.54
N ALA A 241 -53.61 16.46 19.76
CA ALA A 241 -54.18 15.54 20.73
C ALA A 241 -55.67 15.86 21.07
N PRO A 242 -56.11 17.12 21.19
CA PRO A 242 -57.51 17.44 21.38
C PRO A 242 -58.41 17.00 20.24
N TYR A 243 -57.95 17.09 19.00
CA TYR A 243 -58.71 16.69 17.81
C TYR A 243 -58.82 15.17 17.69
N ILE A 244 -57.82 14.42 18.06
CA ILE A 244 -57.85 12.95 18.08
C ILE A 244 -58.80 12.45 19.15
N LEU A 245 -58.82 13.08 20.32
CA LEU A 245 -59.80 12.79 21.40
C LEU A 245 -61.23 13.13 21.01
N MET A 246 -61.45 14.22 20.26
CA MET A 246 -62.81 14.57 19.79
C MET A 246 -63.30 13.56 18.75
N LEU A 247 -62.49 13.02 17.88
CA LEU A 247 -62.90 11.99 16.91
C LEU A 247 -63.28 10.67 17.61
N ALA A 248 -62.65 10.33 18.72
CA ALA A 248 -62.89 9.11 19.46
C ALA A 248 -64.22 9.18 20.28
N VAL A 249 -64.70 10.38 20.58
CA VAL A 249 -65.96 10.59 21.35
C VAL A 249 -67.20 10.65 20.42
N VAL A 250 -67.04 10.86 19.12
CA VAL A 250 -68.16 10.98 18.15
C VAL A 250 -68.43 9.65 17.40
N ALA A 251 -67.58 8.63 17.58
CA ALA A 251 -67.77 7.30 17.01
C ALA A 251 -68.33 6.33 18.03
#